data_6b79b64ad4b6aaf32e66370255eed2f2
#
_entry.id   6b79b64ad4b6aaf32e66370255eed2f2
#
_cell.length_a   1.000
_cell.length_b   1.000
_cell.length_c   1.000
_cell.angle_alpha   90.00
_cell.angle_beta   90.00
_cell.angle_gamma   90.00
#
_symmetry.space_group_name_H-M   'P 1'
#
loop_
_entity.id
_entity.type
_entity.pdbx_description
1 polymer ?
#
loop_
_entity_poly.entity_id
_entity_poly.type
_entity_poly.pdbx_seq_one_letter_code
_entity_poly.pdbx_strand_id
1 'polypeptide(L)'
;MNREQRTDKYKQATDSSQRASFETPSDIPRQNLLDKSHKSPDQVPCKPSSKETLQRPPSSSAISHKETSMPKVMSSQTLNVNRDASEICLKQDEEGLALVRGNMVLRADFSSLRSRIEHNKLPRELLVRATKLKGVNSPVVIDATAGFGEDSFLLAATGAQVYMFERDPLIAQLLRDALDRASRDQMLAPIVSRMTLIEKDCIDELKTMALQSCKEKDEQIPAPDVIYLDPMFPARTKSAAVKKKFQLIHVLEKPCEDEEELLEATLALKPRKVVIKRPVKGPFLAGRKPSYSLRGKAIRYDCFVFAG
;
A
#
# COMPACT_ATOMS: atom_id res chain seq x y z
N MET A 1 -20.83 6.25 -61.37
CA MET A 1 -21.79 5.16 -61.04
C MET A 1 -21.63 4.92 -59.56
N ASN A 2 -22.33 5.62 -58.91
CA ASN A 2 -23.52 5.58 -58.04
C ASN A 2 -23.28 4.82 -56.71
N ARG A 3 -23.09 5.66 -55.73
CA ARG A 3 -23.43 5.46 -54.33
C ARG A 3 -24.97 5.31 -54.24
N GLU A 4 -25.47 4.13 -54.03
CA GLU A 4 -26.86 3.88 -53.62
C GLU A 4 -27.13 2.38 -53.84
N GLN A 5 -26.80 1.59 -52.82
CA GLN A 5 -27.34 0.24 -52.60
C GLN A 5 -26.56 -0.45 -51.43
N ARG A 6 -26.77 0.02 -50.21
CA ARG A 6 -26.47 -0.73 -48.98
C ARG A 6 -27.20 -0.12 -47.77
N THR A 7 -28.52 0.05 -47.91
CA THR A 7 -29.40 0.31 -46.77
C THR A 7 -30.68 -0.46 -46.99
N ASP A 8 -30.66 -1.76 -46.70
CA ASP A 8 -31.88 -2.55 -46.47
C ASP A 8 -31.50 -3.98 -46.04
N LYS A 9 -31.08 -4.10 -44.79
CA LYS A 9 -31.02 -5.40 -44.10
C LYS A 9 -30.92 -5.29 -42.58
N TYR A 10 -31.64 -4.38 -41.95
CA TYR A 10 -31.80 -4.36 -40.50
C TYR A 10 -33.13 -3.69 -40.10
N LYS A 11 -34.22 -4.31 -40.54
CA LYS A 11 -35.57 -4.04 -40.01
C LYS A 11 -36.38 -5.31 -40.12
N GLN A 12 -36.25 -6.19 -39.12
CA GLN A 12 -37.26 -7.18 -38.74
C GLN A 12 -36.67 -8.03 -37.60
N ALA A 13 -36.92 -7.61 -36.37
CA ALA A 13 -37.00 -8.46 -35.17
C ALA A 13 -37.30 -7.52 -33.94
N THR A 14 -38.47 -7.00 -33.91
CA THR A 14 -39.11 -6.50 -32.69
C THR A 14 -40.52 -7.02 -32.74
N ASP A 15 -40.83 -8.02 -31.99
CA ASP A 15 -42.05 -8.15 -31.22
C ASP A 15 -42.17 -9.57 -30.64
N SER A 16 -41.95 -9.71 -29.35
CA SER A 16 -42.66 -10.66 -28.49
C SER A 16 -42.28 -10.39 -27.03
N SER A 17 -42.96 -9.42 -26.44
CA SER A 17 -43.07 -9.18 -25.02
C SER A 17 -43.85 -10.30 -24.36
N GLN A 18 -43.26 -11.16 -23.60
CA GLN A 18 -43.93 -11.94 -22.55
C GLN A 18 -43.62 -11.34 -21.19
N ARG A 19 -44.64 -10.71 -20.61
CA ARG A 19 -44.70 -10.30 -19.21
C ARG A 19 -44.73 -11.55 -18.33
N ALA A 20 -43.72 -11.73 -17.50
CA ALA A 20 -43.80 -12.57 -16.33
C ALA A 20 -44.02 -11.66 -15.10
N SER A 21 -45.22 -11.73 -14.56
CA SER A 21 -45.63 -11.17 -13.29
C SER A 21 -44.97 -11.91 -12.15
N PHE A 22 -44.19 -11.22 -11.34
CA PHE A 22 -43.69 -11.73 -10.07
C PHE A 22 -44.67 -11.34 -8.96
N GLU A 23 -45.33 -12.35 -8.41
CA GLU A 23 -46.13 -12.28 -7.20
C GLU A 23 -45.22 -12.12 -5.98
N THR A 24 -45.59 -11.20 -5.10
CA THR A 24 -45.01 -11.01 -3.76
C THR A 24 -45.71 -11.96 -2.78
N PRO A 25 -45.01 -12.71 -1.97
CA PRO A 25 -45.62 -13.37 -0.82
C PRO A 25 -45.67 -12.42 0.38
N SER A 26 -46.87 -12.03 0.73
CA SER A 26 -47.26 -11.49 2.02
C SER A 26 -47.53 -12.65 3.01
N ASP A 27 -47.26 -12.35 4.31
CA ASP A 27 -47.84 -12.99 5.49
C ASP A 27 -47.19 -14.27 6.03
N ILE A 28 -46.36 -14.07 7.04
CA ILE A 28 -46.12 -15.04 8.11
C ILE A 28 -46.48 -14.37 9.45
N PRO A 29 -47.35 -15.00 10.29
CA PRO A 29 -47.90 -14.38 11.51
C PRO A 29 -46.91 -14.42 12.68
N ARG A 30 -46.93 -13.33 13.47
CA ARG A 30 -46.29 -13.25 14.79
C ARG A 30 -46.98 -14.17 15.76
N GLN A 31 -46.29 -15.15 16.30
CA GLN A 31 -46.70 -15.82 17.53
C GLN A 31 -45.79 -15.36 18.68
N ASN A 32 -46.47 -14.80 19.69
CA ASN A 32 -46.00 -14.53 21.02
C ASN A 32 -45.56 -15.84 21.71
N LEU A 33 -44.38 -15.82 22.32
CA LEU A 33 -44.09 -16.76 23.44
C LEU A 33 -43.40 -15.95 24.53
N LEU A 34 -44.15 -15.85 25.59
CA LEU A 34 -43.82 -15.34 26.91
C LEU A 34 -42.76 -16.21 27.61
N ASP A 35 -41.86 -15.51 28.29
CA ASP A 35 -41.41 -15.76 29.67
C ASP A 35 -40.92 -17.16 30.06
N LYS A 36 -39.63 -17.29 30.29
CA LYS A 36 -39.10 -18.14 31.38
C LYS A 36 -37.80 -17.55 31.93
N SER A 37 -37.96 -16.95 33.10
CA SER A 37 -36.94 -16.70 34.11
C SER A 37 -36.05 -17.93 34.36
N HIS A 38 -34.74 -17.80 34.24
CA HIS A 38 -33.80 -18.70 34.90
C HIS A 38 -32.71 -17.95 35.64
N LYS A 39 -32.72 -18.21 36.92
CA LYS A 39 -31.87 -17.81 38.02
C LYS A 39 -30.38 -17.88 37.70
N SER A 40 -29.67 -16.83 38.17
CA SER A 40 -28.22 -16.81 38.37
C SER A 40 -27.82 -17.81 39.49
N PRO A 41 -26.69 -18.50 39.35
CA PRO A 41 -26.03 -19.11 40.50
C PRO A 41 -24.96 -18.22 41.10
N ASP A 42 -25.08 -18.04 42.37
CA ASP A 42 -24.15 -17.80 43.47
C ASP A 42 -22.75 -17.21 43.23
N GLN A 43 -22.62 -16.04 43.82
CA GLN A 43 -21.35 -15.40 44.20
C GLN A 43 -20.69 -16.20 45.34
N VAL A 44 -19.47 -16.62 45.15
CA VAL A 44 -18.56 -17.09 46.19
C VAL A 44 -17.64 -15.95 46.60
N PRO A 45 -17.60 -15.54 47.89
CA PRO A 45 -16.71 -14.48 48.35
C PRO A 45 -15.30 -15.01 48.59
N CYS A 46 -14.30 -14.46 47.91
CA CYS A 46 -12.90 -14.65 48.27
C CYS A 46 -12.53 -13.80 49.48
N LYS A 47 -12.07 -14.47 50.53
CA LYS A 47 -11.46 -13.86 51.72
C LYS A 47 -10.10 -13.25 51.41
N PRO A 48 -9.68 -12.16 52.07
CA PRO A 48 -8.35 -11.60 51.94
C PRO A 48 -7.36 -12.37 52.80
N SER A 49 -6.28 -12.83 52.23
CA SER A 49 -5.15 -13.45 52.96
C SER A 49 -3.95 -12.47 52.94
N SER A 50 -3.58 -12.16 54.18
CA SER A 50 -2.23 -11.95 54.74
C SER A 50 -1.30 -10.89 54.13
N LYS A 51 -1.08 -9.87 54.96
CA LYS A 51 0.03 -8.89 54.91
C LYS A 51 1.37 -9.62 54.93
N GLU A 52 2.15 -9.48 53.88
CA GLU A 52 3.57 -9.73 53.93
C GLU A 52 4.30 -8.37 53.93
N THR A 53 5.11 -8.25 54.95
CA THR A 53 5.91 -7.08 55.34
C THR A 53 7.06 -6.87 54.35
N LEU A 54 7.07 -5.76 53.62
CA LEU A 54 8.18 -5.32 52.80
C LEU A 54 9.36 -4.92 53.67
N GLN A 55 10.39 -5.73 53.74
CA GLN A 55 11.72 -5.37 54.24
C GLN A 55 12.46 -4.58 53.15
N ARG A 56 12.91 -3.40 53.50
CA ARG A 56 13.79 -2.54 52.74
C ARG A 56 15.18 -3.13 52.68
N PRO A 57 15.82 -3.28 51.50
CA PRO A 57 17.27 -3.58 51.46
C PRO A 57 18.09 -2.30 51.71
N PRO A 58 19.33 -2.47 52.19
CA PRO A 58 20.19 -1.38 52.66
C PRO A 58 20.80 -0.58 51.51
N SER A 59 20.96 0.71 51.77
CA SER A 59 21.68 1.68 50.97
C SER A 59 23.17 1.39 50.94
N SER A 60 23.76 1.61 49.77
CA SER A 60 25.16 1.91 49.48
C SER A 60 25.90 0.89 48.64
N SER A 61 26.12 1.28 47.41
CA SER A 61 27.49 1.42 46.88
C SER A 61 27.44 2.07 45.51
N ALA A 62 28.23 3.10 45.35
CA ALA A 62 28.41 3.90 44.15
C ALA A 62 28.80 2.99 42.97
N ILE A 63 27.91 2.86 41.98
CA ILE A 63 28.26 2.31 40.68
C ILE A 63 28.58 3.50 39.77
N SER A 64 29.87 3.62 39.50
CA SER A 64 30.45 4.48 38.49
C SER A 64 29.70 4.33 37.19
N HIS A 65 28.99 5.38 36.77
CA HIS A 65 28.47 5.49 35.42
C HIS A 65 29.62 5.59 34.44
N LYS A 66 29.98 4.48 33.82
CA LYS A 66 30.66 4.52 32.54
C LYS A 66 29.68 5.12 31.56
N GLU A 67 29.92 6.34 31.19
CA GLU A 67 29.34 6.97 29.99
C GLU A 67 29.70 6.07 28.80
N THR A 68 28.70 5.31 28.36
CA THR A 68 28.74 4.66 27.04
C THR A 68 28.55 5.78 26.05
N SER A 69 29.67 6.31 25.55
CA SER A 69 29.68 7.26 24.46
C SER A 69 28.85 6.68 23.30
N MET A 70 27.74 7.38 22.99
CA MET A 70 27.05 7.16 21.72
C MET A 70 28.07 7.20 20.59
N PRO A 71 27.94 6.30 19.61
CA PRO A 71 28.83 6.37 18.44
C PRO A 71 28.61 7.74 17.79
N LYS A 72 29.66 8.52 17.76
CA LYS A 72 29.81 9.77 17.04
C LYS A 72 29.22 9.57 15.65
N VAL A 73 28.17 10.31 15.34
CA VAL A 73 27.62 10.44 13.98
C VAL A 73 28.84 10.65 13.08
N MET A 74 29.09 9.66 12.23
CA MET A 74 30.16 9.74 11.24
C MET A 74 29.88 10.93 10.36
N SER A 75 30.70 11.97 10.55
CA SER A 75 30.82 13.10 9.67
C SER A 75 30.90 12.61 8.23
N SER A 76 29.99 13.13 7.40
CA SER A 76 30.06 13.28 5.95
C SER A 76 31.22 12.50 5.29
N GLN A 77 31.06 11.21 5.08
CA GLN A 77 31.81 10.53 4.05
C GLN A 77 31.21 10.96 2.71
N THR A 78 31.73 12.08 2.21
CA THR A 78 31.70 12.41 0.80
C THR A 78 32.49 11.30 0.11
N LEU A 79 31.83 10.31 -0.43
CA LEU A 79 32.40 9.42 -1.42
C LEU A 79 32.77 10.34 -2.61
N ASN A 80 34.02 10.80 -2.61
CA ASN A 80 34.63 11.48 -3.74
C ASN A 80 34.83 10.45 -4.85
N VAL A 81 33.82 10.28 -5.69
CA VAL A 81 33.91 9.58 -6.95
C VAL A 81 33.99 10.64 -8.05
N ASN A 82 34.91 10.49 -8.96
CA ASN A 82 35.21 11.38 -10.07
C ASN A 82 33.95 11.97 -10.73
N ARG A 83 33.92 13.32 -10.81
CA ARG A 83 32.78 14.09 -11.27
C ARG A 83 32.71 14.13 -12.81
N ASP A 84 32.28 13.05 -13.40
CA ASP A 84 31.65 13.12 -14.69
C ASP A 84 30.19 13.57 -14.50
N ALA A 85 29.73 14.60 -15.24
CA ALA A 85 28.34 15.11 -15.14
C ALA A 85 27.28 14.07 -15.52
N SER A 86 27.67 12.83 -15.82
CA SER A 86 26.85 11.67 -16.13
C SER A 86 26.56 10.79 -14.90
N GLU A 87 27.26 11.00 -13.78
CA GLU A 87 27.15 10.12 -12.61
C GLU A 87 25.98 10.50 -11.72
N ILE A 88 25.25 9.50 -11.26
CA ILE A 88 24.14 9.65 -10.31
C ILE A 88 24.71 9.58 -8.89
N CYS A 89 24.41 10.56 -8.03
CA CYS A 89 24.81 10.56 -6.64
C CYS A 89 23.69 11.02 -5.71
N LEU A 90 23.74 10.56 -4.46
CA LEU A 90 22.91 11.09 -3.38
C LEU A 90 23.57 12.37 -2.83
N LYS A 91 22.77 13.41 -2.63
CA LYS A 91 23.18 14.67 -2.03
C LYS A 91 22.22 15.07 -0.94
N GLN A 92 22.76 15.38 0.23
CA GLN A 92 22.01 15.96 1.35
C GLN A 92 22.09 17.47 1.28
N ASP A 93 20.95 18.14 1.38
CA ASP A 93 20.83 19.60 1.51
C ASP A 93 19.78 19.97 2.58
N GLU A 94 19.44 21.26 2.69
CA GLU A 94 18.47 21.75 3.67
C GLU A 94 17.05 21.23 3.46
N GLU A 95 16.72 20.85 2.23
CA GLU A 95 15.41 20.27 1.87
C GLU A 95 15.35 18.74 2.06
N GLY A 96 16.47 18.08 2.38
CA GLY A 96 16.58 16.64 2.60
C GLY A 96 17.44 15.93 1.57
N LEU A 97 17.38 14.61 1.55
CA LEU A 97 18.15 13.76 0.66
C LEU A 97 17.60 13.83 -0.77
N ALA A 98 18.48 14.02 -1.74
CA ALA A 98 18.14 14.09 -3.15
C ALA A 98 19.05 13.21 -4.00
N LEU A 99 18.50 12.65 -5.07
CA LEU A 99 19.24 12.03 -6.15
C LEU A 99 19.57 13.08 -7.17
N VAL A 100 20.85 13.22 -7.51
CA VAL A 100 21.37 14.28 -8.40
C VAL A 100 22.11 13.68 -9.58
N ARG A 101 21.82 14.19 -10.78
CA ARG A 101 22.57 13.91 -12.00
C ARG A 101 22.69 15.18 -12.83
N GLY A 102 23.88 15.75 -12.90
CA GLY A 102 24.07 17.07 -13.52
C GLY A 102 23.15 18.12 -12.86
N ASN A 103 22.28 18.75 -13.65
CA ASN A 103 21.30 19.74 -13.17
C ASN A 103 19.94 19.13 -12.78
N MET A 104 19.82 17.81 -12.80
CA MET A 104 18.58 17.14 -12.40
C MET A 104 18.64 16.78 -10.92
N VAL A 105 17.59 17.15 -10.19
CA VAL A 105 17.41 16.85 -8.77
C VAL A 105 16.09 16.11 -8.62
N LEU A 106 16.12 14.98 -7.95
CA LEU A 106 14.94 14.18 -7.64
C LEU A 106 14.91 13.88 -6.14
N ARG A 107 13.80 14.22 -5.50
CA ARG A 107 13.57 14.02 -4.07
C ARG A 107 12.20 13.39 -3.85
N ALA A 108 12.10 12.46 -2.94
CA ALA A 108 10.80 12.02 -2.43
C ALA A 108 10.24 13.10 -1.49
N ASP A 109 8.99 13.51 -1.70
CA ASP A 109 8.37 14.55 -0.88
C ASP A 109 6.85 14.39 -0.84
N PHE A 110 6.33 14.09 0.35
CA PHE A 110 4.89 13.95 0.60
C PHE A 110 4.15 15.28 0.73
N SER A 111 4.85 16.39 0.93
CA SER A 111 4.21 17.71 1.06
C SER A 111 3.45 18.10 -0.22
N SER A 112 3.95 17.65 -1.38
CA SER A 112 3.31 17.85 -2.68
C SER A 112 1.94 17.17 -2.81
N LEU A 113 1.66 16.17 -1.96
CA LEU A 113 0.42 15.40 -1.96
C LEU A 113 -0.66 15.97 -1.04
N ARG A 114 -0.38 17.03 -0.27
CA ARG A 114 -1.34 17.62 0.69
C ARG A 114 -2.69 17.93 0.06
N SER A 115 -2.70 18.48 -1.14
CA SER A 115 -3.95 18.80 -1.84
C SER A 115 -4.75 17.55 -2.25
N ARG A 116 -4.11 16.40 -2.42
CA ARG A 116 -4.77 15.13 -2.79
C ARG A 116 -5.43 14.44 -1.61
N ILE A 117 -4.94 14.69 -0.38
CA ILE A 117 -5.47 14.08 0.85
C ILE A 117 -6.62 14.88 1.49
N GLU A 118 -7.03 16.01 0.91
CA GLU A 118 -8.21 16.75 1.37
C GLU A 118 -9.44 15.84 1.41
N HIS A 119 -10.29 16.03 2.42
CA HIS A 119 -11.46 15.18 2.70
C HIS A 119 -12.38 14.96 1.48
N ASN A 120 -12.53 15.98 0.63
CA ASN A 120 -13.38 15.93 -0.57
C ASN A 120 -12.67 15.39 -1.82
N LYS A 121 -11.32 15.25 -1.81
CA LYS A 121 -10.51 14.79 -2.94
C LYS A 121 -10.04 13.35 -2.77
N LEU A 122 -9.52 13.00 -1.61
CA LEU A 122 -8.97 11.66 -1.33
C LEU A 122 -9.95 10.52 -1.71
N PRO A 123 -11.25 10.55 -1.36
CA PRO A 123 -12.18 9.48 -1.76
C PRO A 123 -12.43 9.39 -3.27
N ARG A 124 -12.07 10.43 -4.04
CA ARG A 124 -12.21 10.47 -5.50
C ARG A 124 -10.98 9.92 -6.23
N GLU A 125 -9.86 9.78 -5.53
CA GLU A 125 -8.65 9.16 -6.08
C GLU A 125 -8.97 7.75 -6.60
N LEU A 126 -8.54 7.48 -7.83
CA LEU A 126 -8.86 6.22 -8.47
C LEU A 126 -8.21 5.03 -7.74
N LEU A 127 -7.00 5.23 -7.22
CA LEU A 127 -6.29 4.27 -6.36
C LEU A 127 -7.12 3.92 -5.12
N VAL A 128 -7.57 4.93 -4.38
CA VAL A 128 -8.38 4.75 -3.16
C VAL A 128 -9.68 3.98 -3.47
N ARG A 129 -10.30 4.28 -4.60
CA ARG A 129 -11.49 3.54 -5.04
C ARG A 129 -11.20 2.10 -5.44
N ALA A 130 -10.04 1.85 -6.06
CA ALA A 130 -9.61 0.52 -6.46
C ALA A 130 -9.31 -0.37 -5.25
N THR A 131 -8.64 0.17 -4.23
CA THR A 131 -8.22 -0.58 -3.03
C THR A 131 -9.32 -0.70 -1.98
N LYS A 132 -10.40 0.10 -2.06
CA LYS A 132 -11.49 0.10 -1.08
C LYS A 132 -12.11 -1.27 -0.89
N LEU A 133 -12.24 -1.69 0.36
CA LEU A 133 -12.96 -2.89 0.79
C LEU A 133 -14.24 -2.49 1.53
N LYS A 134 -15.32 -3.24 1.31
CA LYS A 134 -16.60 -3.02 2.01
C LYS A 134 -16.46 -3.48 3.47
N GLY A 135 -16.83 -2.61 4.42
CA GLY A 135 -16.86 -2.96 5.85
C GLY A 135 -15.48 -3.00 6.52
N VAL A 136 -14.39 -2.54 5.85
CA VAL A 136 -13.05 -2.46 6.44
C VAL A 136 -12.61 -1.01 6.48
N ASN A 137 -12.38 -0.49 7.69
CA ASN A 137 -12.00 0.91 7.90
C ASN A 137 -10.49 1.12 7.96
N SER A 138 -9.73 0.12 8.39
CA SER A 138 -8.28 0.18 8.54
C SER A 138 -7.64 -1.09 7.95
N PRO A 139 -7.64 -1.24 6.62
CA PRO A 139 -7.09 -2.43 5.99
C PRO A 139 -5.57 -2.50 6.14
N VAL A 140 -5.04 -3.72 6.19
CA VAL A 140 -3.62 -3.98 6.02
C VAL A 140 -3.33 -4.04 4.53
N VAL A 141 -2.43 -3.17 4.07
CA VAL A 141 -2.03 -3.07 2.66
C VAL A 141 -0.55 -3.37 2.53
N ILE A 142 -0.18 -4.24 1.62
CA ILE A 142 1.18 -4.38 1.14
C ILE A 142 1.30 -3.61 -0.17
N ASP A 143 2.22 -2.63 -0.22
CA ASP A 143 2.71 -2.04 -1.45
C ASP A 143 4.01 -2.75 -1.83
N ALA A 144 3.93 -3.63 -2.81
CA ALA A 144 5.06 -4.48 -3.20
C ALA A 144 6.06 -3.78 -4.13
N THR A 145 5.81 -2.52 -4.48
CA THR A 145 6.59 -1.73 -5.45
C THR A 145 6.61 -0.26 -5.05
N ALA A 146 7.05 0.02 -3.83
CA ALA A 146 6.81 1.31 -3.17
C ALA A 146 7.42 2.53 -3.87
N GLY A 147 8.61 2.41 -4.46
CA GLY A 147 9.29 3.53 -5.09
C GLY A 147 9.45 4.70 -4.11
N PHE A 148 8.93 5.87 -4.48
CA PHE A 148 8.93 7.06 -3.60
C PHE A 148 7.77 7.10 -2.58
N GLY A 149 6.95 6.07 -2.51
CA GLY A 149 5.87 5.94 -1.53
C GLY A 149 4.67 6.86 -1.76
N GLU A 150 4.54 7.52 -2.92
CA GLU A 150 3.44 8.46 -3.17
C GLU A 150 2.06 7.77 -3.14
N ASP A 151 1.94 6.59 -3.74
CA ASP A 151 0.70 5.81 -3.74
C ASP A 151 0.43 5.21 -2.34
N SER A 152 1.46 4.69 -1.66
CA SER A 152 1.40 4.23 -0.26
C SER A 152 0.92 5.32 0.68
N PHE A 153 1.39 6.57 0.49
CA PHE A 153 0.95 7.71 1.29
C PHE A 153 -0.56 7.99 1.15
N LEU A 154 -1.09 7.91 -0.07
CA LEU A 154 -2.53 8.07 -0.31
C LEU A 154 -3.34 6.93 0.35
N LEU A 155 -2.83 5.70 0.33
CA LEU A 155 -3.46 4.57 1.00
C LEU A 155 -3.44 4.76 2.52
N ALA A 156 -2.30 5.15 3.09
CA ALA A 156 -2.18 5.46 4.52
C ALA A 156 -3.08 6.63 4.96
N ALA A 157 -3.29 7.63 4.08
CA ALA A 157 -4.20 8.73 4.34
C ALA A 157 -5.67 8.29 4.47
N THR A 158 -6.06 7.13 3.92
CA THR A 158 -7.39 6.53 4.12
C THR A 158 -7.56 5.82 5.46
N GLY A 159 -6.49 5.69 6.26
CA GLY A 159 -6.46 4.94 7.52
C GLY A 159 -5.87 3.53 7.40
N ALA A 160 -5.39 3.14 6.23
CA ALA A 160 -4.74 1.84 6.03
C ALA A 160 -3.39 1.76 6.76
N GLN A 161 -3.04 0.57 7.27
CA GLN A 161 -1.67 0.23 7.65
C GLN A 161 -0.95 -0.26 6.40
N VAL A 162 0.13 0.41 5.99
CA VAL A 162 0.81 0.16 4.73
C VAL A 162 2.23 -0.34 4.96
N TYR A 163 2.52 -1.55 4.50
CA TYR A 163 3.84 -2.15 4.48
C TYR A 163 4.41 -2.01 3.07
N MET A 164 5.49 -1.25 2.95
CA MET A 164 6.09 -0.83 1.69
C MET A 164 7.37 -1.61 1.42
N PHE A 165 7.42 -2.31 0.31
CA PHE A 165 8.64 -2.99 -0.13
C PHE A 165 9.35 -2.15 -1.19
N GLU A 166 10.63 -1.90 -0.96
CA GLU A 166 11.53 -1.27 -1.92
C GLU A 166 12.87 -2.00 -1.94
N ARG A 167 13.23 -2.51 -3.12
CA ARG A 167 14.46 -3.31 -3.29
C ARG A 167 15.68 -2.48 -3.67
N ASP A 168 15.47 -1.31 -4.30
CA ASP A 168 16.58 -0.43 -4.66
C ASP A 168 17.05 0.37 -3.44
N PRO A 169 18.32 0.22 -3.01
CA PRO A 169 18.80 0.85 -1.78
C PRO A 169 18.88 2.37 -1.89
N LEU A 170 19.02 2.96 -3.08
CA LEU A 170 19.05 4.42 -3.26
C LEU A 170 17.64 4.98 -3.14
N ILE A 171 16.66 4.32 -3.73
CA ILE A 171 15.24 4.71 -3.64
C ILE A 171 14.74 4.53 -2.21
N ALA A 172 15.11 3.42 -1.54
CA ALA A 172 14.77 3.19 -0.15
C ALA A 172 15.32 4.28 0.78
N GLN A 173 16.55 4.75 0.56
CA GLN A 173 17.12 5.86 1.32
C GLN A 173 16.37 7.18 1.10
N LEU A 174 15.97 7.50 -0.14
CA LEU A 174 15.16 8.68 -0.44
C LEU A 174 13.78 8.60 0.20
N LEU A 175 13.16 7.42 0.19
CA LEU A 175 11.86 7.20 0.82
C LEU A 175 11.97 7.30 2.34
N ARG A 176 13.02 6.74 2.95
CA ARG A 176 13.27 6.86 4.41
C ARG A 176 13.43 8.33 4.82
N ASP A 177 14.25 9.10 4.11
CA ASP A 177 14.41 10.54 4.37
C ASP A 177 13.07 11.29 4.25
N ALA A 178 12.25 10.95 3.25
CA ALA A 178 10.92 11.55 3.09
C ALA A 178 9.98 11.22 4.24
N LEU A 179 9.99 9.97 4.75
CA LEU A 179 9.23 9.55 5.92
C LEU A 179 9.70 10.30 7.17
N ASP A 180 11.01 10.42 7.37
CA ASP A 180 11.60 11.15 8.50
C ASP A 180 11.24 12.64 8.48
N ARG A 181 11.27 13.29 7.31
CA ARG A 181 10.83 14.69 7.16
C ARG A 181 9.34 14.84 7.42
N ALA A 182 8.53 13.96 6.86
CA ALA A 182 7.08 13.99 7.03
C ALA A 182 6.64 13.67 8.47
N SER A 183 7.40 12.87 9.22
CA SER A 183 7.11 12.56 10.63
C SER A 183 7.21 13.78 11.55
N ARG A 184 7.92 14.82 11.12
CA ARG A 184 8.05 16.10 11.85
C ARG A 184 6.98 17.12 11.44
N ASP A 185 6.20 16.81 10.41
CA ASP A 185 5.13 17.69 9.95
C ASP A 185 3.81 17.33 10.63
N GLN A 186 3.15 18.31 11.23
CA GLN A 186 1.95 18.12 12.03
C GLN A 186 0.78 17.48 11.24
N MET A 187 0.66 17.76 9.94
CA MET A 187 -0.40 17.18 9.10
C MET A 187 -0.02 15.81 8.54
N LEU A 188 1.27 15.58 8.25
CA LEU A 188 1.71 14.35 7.58
C LEU A 188 2.08 13.25 8.59
N ALA A 189 2.55 13.61 9.79
CA ALA A 189 2.97 12.67 10.83
C ALA A 189 1.91 11.58 11.13
N PRO A 190 0.61 11.90 11.31
CA PRO A 190 -0.41 10.89 11.54
C PRO A 190 -0.62 9.93 10.36
N ILE A 191 -0.24 10.32 9.14
CA ILE A 191 -0.34 9.49 7.94
C ILE A 191 0.87 8.56 7.85
N VAL A 192 2.08 9.14 7.90
CA VAL A 192 3.31 8.36 7.75
C VAL A 192 3.57 7.41 8.92
N SER A 193 2.98 7.65 10.11
CA SER A 193 3.03 6.69 11.22
C SER A 193 2.34 5.35 10.93
N ARG A 194 1.53 5.26 9.87
CA ARG A 194 0.91 4.04 9.36
C ARG A 194 1.68 3.39 8.21
N MET A 195 2.85 3.93 7.86
CA MET A 195 3.67 3.46 6.75
C MET A 195 4.95 2.82 7.30
N THR A 196 5.20 1.59 6.94
CA THR A 196 6.40 0.83 7.34
C THR A 196 7.21 0.48 6.11
N LEU A 197 8.45 0.99 6.02
CA LEU A 197 9.37 0.68 4.93
C LEU A 197 10.14 -0.61 5.23
N ILE A 198 10.18 -1.51 4.26
CA ILE A 198 10.89 -2.78 4.28
C ILE A 198 11.82 -2.80 3.07
N GLU A 199 13.13 -2.71 3.33
CA GLU A 199 14.15 -2.66 2.28
C GLU A 199 14.56 -4.05 1.85
N LYS A 200 13.66 -4.70 1.12
CA LYS A 200 13.83 -6.06 0.60
C LYS A 200 13.12 -6.20 -0.74
N ASP A 201 13.47 -7.25 -1.46
CA ASP A 201 12.63 -7.74 -2.54
C ASP A 201 11.33 -8.33 -1.98
N CYS A 202 10.21 -7.91 -2.52
CA CYS A 202 8.91 -8.35 -2.03
C CYS A 202 8.58 -9.79 -2.43
N ILE A 203 9.12 -10.30 -3.54
CA ILE A 203 8.80 -11.64 -4.07
C ILE A 203 9.14 -12.72 -3.06
N ASP A 204 10.35 -12.67 -2.50
CA ASP A 204 10.81 -13.64 -1.51
C ASP A 204 9.99 -13.57 -0.22
N GLU A 205 9.65 -12.35 0.22
CA GLU A 205 8.85 -12.17 1.42
C GLU A 205 7.41 -12.66 1.22
N LEU A 206 6.78 -12.34 0.08
CA LEU A 206 5.42 -12.82 -0.25
C LEU A 206 5.37 -14.35 -0.34
N LYS A 207 6.40 -15.00 -0.93
CA LYS A 207 6.51 -16.45 -0.95
C LYS A 207 6.64 -17.03 0.46
N THR A 208 7.49 -16.41 1.29
CA THR A 208 7.69 -16.81 2.69
C THR A 208 6.38 -16.70 3.46
N MET A 209 5.67 -15.57 3.35
CA MET A 209 4.36 -15.37 3.98
C MET A 209 3.33 -16.41 3.52
N ALA A 210 3.33 -16.78 2.23
CA ALA A 210 2.42 -17.79 1.71
C ALA A 210 2.68 -19.19 2.29
N LEU A 211 3.95 -19.52 2.59
CA LEU A 211 4.35 -20.79 3.19
C LEU A 211 4.13 -20.83 4.71
N GLN A 212 4.21 -19.67 5.39
CA GLN A 212 4.16 -19.56 6.85
C GLN A 212 2.76 -19.41 7.42
N SER A 213 1.71 -19.42 6.60
CA SER A 213 0.32 -19.27 7.08
C SER A 213 -0.12 -20.29 8.13
N CYS A 214 0.79 -21.21 8.56
CA CYS A 214 0.56 -22.28 9.53
C CYS A 214 1.52 -22.31 10.74
N LYS A 215 2.53 -21.43 10.87
CA LYS A 215 3.53 -21.53 11.96
C LYS A 215 3.87 -20.17 12.57
N GLU A 216 3.84 -20.15 13.90
CA GLU A 216 4.33 -19.18 14.90
C GLU A 216 4.61 -17.71 14.49
N LYS A 217 3.88 -16.83 15.18
CA LYS A 217 3.83 -15.38 15.01
C LYS A 217 4.95 -14.71 15.84
N ASP A 218 6.14 -14.58 15.32
CA ASP A 218 7.09 -13.60 15.83
C ASP A 218 7.39 -12.55 14.74
N GLU A 219 7.09 -11.29 15.04
CA GLU A 219 7.35 -10.06 14.25
C GLU A 219 6.91 -10.09 12.77
N GLN A 220 5.78 -10.68 12.46
CA GLN A 220 5.35 -10.84 11.08
C GLN A 220 4.42 -9.71 10.64
N ILE A 221 4.61 -9.28 9.38
CA ILE A 221 3.63 -8.46 8.67
C ILE A 221 2.27 -9.16 8.78
N PRO A 222 1.22 -8.47 9.27
CA PRO A 222 -0.11 -9.08 9.36
C PRO A 222 -0.60 -9.52 7.98
N ALA A 223 -1.48 -10.52 7.94
CA ALA A 223 -2.08 -10.99 6.70
C ALA A 223 -2.70 -9.79 5.95
N PRO A 224 -2.31 -9.54 4.68
CA PRO A 224 -2.77 -8.38 3.95
C PRO A 224 -4.23 -8.53 3.51
N ASP A 225 -5.00 -7.48 3.68
CA ASP A 225 -6.32 -7.35 3.04
C ASP A 225 -6.19 -6.99 1.57
N VAL A 226 -5.20 -6.14 1.24
CA VAL A 226 -4.93 -5.69 -0.12
C VAL A 226 -3.45 -5.78 -0.42
N ILE A 227 -3.10 -6.27 -1.62
CA ILE A 227 -1.75 -6.13 -2.15
C ILE A 227 -1.82 -5.21 -3.37
N TYR A 228 -1.00 -4.16 -3.36
CA TYR A 228 -0.89 -3.16 -4.40
C TYR A 228 0.42 -3.33 -5.18
N LEU A 229 0.34 -3.24 -6.50
CA LEU A 229 1.47 -3.37 -7.42
C LEU A 229 1.46 -2.20 -8.42
N ASP A 230 2.60 -1.51 -8.56
CA ASP A 230 2.89 -0.56 -9.64
C ASP A 230 4.25 -0.90 -10.28
N PRO A 231 4.41 -2.10 -10.85
CA PRO A 231 5.67 -2.48 -11.47
C PRO A 231 5.98 -1.53 -12.62
N MET A 232 7.22 -1.04 -12.64
CA MET A 232 7.67 -0.10 -13.65
C MET A 232 7.57 -0.70 -15.05
N PHE A 233 6.81 -0.02 -15.91
CA PHE A 233 6.74 -0.37 -17.33
C PHE A 233 7.80 0.40 -18.12
N PRO A 234 8.38 -0.20 -19.17
CA PRO A 234 9.20 0.56 -20.10
C PRO A 234 8.40 1.74 -20.65
N ALA A 235 8.84 2.95 -20.33
CA ALA A 235 8.12 4.17 -20.65
C ALA A 235 7.99 4.35 -22.15
N ARG A 236 6.77 4.56 -22.64
CA ARG A 236 6.54 5.14 -23.96
C ARG A 236 6.99 6.59 -23.96
N THR A 237 8.01 6.90 -24.73
CA THR A 237 8.71 8.19 -24.86
C THR A 237 7.85 9.27 -25.50
N LYS A 238 6.90 9.90 -24.77
CA LYS A 238 6.14 11.05 -25.33
C LYS A 238 5.77 12.09 -24.28
N SER A 239 6.71 12.79 -23.69
CA SER A 239 6.62 14.21 -23.28
C SER A 239 7.88 14.68 -22.56
N ALA A 240 8.36 15.91 -22.85
CA ALA A 240 9.70 16.36 -22.47
C ALA A 240 9.87 16.71 -20.97
N ALA A 241 8.85 17.18 -20.26
CA ALA A 241 8.96 17.60 -18.86
C ALA A 241 8.83 16.42 -17.86
N VAL A 242 7.96 15.47 -18.18
CA VAL A 242 7.87 14.19 -17.47
C VAL A 242 9.14 13.35 -17.67
N LYS A 243 9.88 13.59 -18.75
CA LYS A 243 11.11 12.86 -19.11
C LYS A 243 12.25 13.00 -18.09
N LYS A 244 12.46 14.17 -17.48
CA LYS A 244 13.63 14.37 -16.60
C LYS A 244 13.53 13.59 -15.28
N LYS A 245 12.38 13.65 -14.61
CA LYS A 245 12.13 12.88 -13.37
C LYS A 245 12.17 11.37 -13.65
N PHE A 246 11.49 10.91 -14.72
CA PHE A 246 11.50 9.51 -15.13
C PHE A 246 12.85 9.03 -15.68
N GLN A 247 13.65 9.86 -16.30
CA GLN A 247 14.98 9.46 -16.78
C GLN A 247 15.93 9.10 -15.63
N LEU A 248 15.87 9.82 -14.50
CA LEU A 248 16.65 9.46 -13.31
C LEU A 248 16.18 8.17 -12.70
N ILE A 249 14.87 7.98 -12.60
CA ILE A 249 14.26 6.75 -12.08
C ILE A 249 14.59 5.56 -13.00
N HIS A 250 14.42 5.70 -14.32
CA HIS A 250 14.73 4.63 -15.28
C HIS A 250 16.20 4.21 -15.36
N VAL A 251 17.12 5.04 -14.90
CA VAL A 251 18.54 4.64 -14.81
C VAL A 251 18.78 3.78 -13.58
N LEU A 252 17.98 3.95 -12.53
CA LEU A 252 18.04 3.17 -11.30
C LEU A 252 17.17 1.91 -11.36
N GLU A 253 15.96 2.08 -11.81
CA GLU A 253 15.00 0.97 -11.85
C GLU A 253 15.12 0.23 -13.18
N LYS A 254 15.60 -0.99 -13.15
CA LYS A 254 15.49 -1.93 -14.25
C LYS A 254 13.99 -2.24 -14.47
N PRO A 255 13.54 -2.42 -15.74
CA PRO A 255 12.21 -2.98 -15.99
C PRO A 255 12.02 -4.23 -15.13
N CYS A 256 10.81 -4.41 -14.60
CA CYS A 256 10.49 -5.59 -13.84
C CYS A 256 10.55 -6.80 -14.80
N GLU A 257 11.63 -7.55 -14.73
CA GLU A 257 11.82 -8.79 -15.53
C GLU A 257 11.05 -9.94 -14.89
N ASP A 258 10.62 -9.76 -13.63
CA ASP A 258 10.01 -10.77 -12.75
C ASP A 258 8.48 -10.59 -12.66
N GLU A 259 7.81 -9.97 -13.66
CA GLU A 259 6.37 -9.64 -13.60
C GLU A 259 5.50 -10.88 -13.32
N GLU A 260 5.85 -12.03 -13.88
CA GLU A 260 5.10 -13.29 -13.69
C GLU A 260 5.28 -13.81 -12.28
N GLU A 261 6.52 -13.88 -11.79
CA GLU A 261 6.86 -14.34 -10.45
C GLU A 261 6.26 -13.45 -9.36
N LEU A 262 6.34 -12.11 -9.53
CA LEU A 262 5.71 -11.13 -8.65
C LEU A 262 4.19 -11.35 -8.57
N LEU A 263 3.54 -11.52 -9.71
CA LEU A 263 2.10 -11.74 -9.75
C LEU A 263 1.72 -13.07 -9.10
N GLU A 264 2.43 -14.15 -9.38
CA GLU A 264 2.17 -15.47 -8.80
C GLU A 264 2.36 -15.46 -7.28
N ALA A 265 3.47 -14.90 -6.76
CA ALA A 265 3.71 -14.76 -5.33
C ALA A 265 2.58 -13.95 -4.64
N THR A 266 2.14 -12.87 -5.30
CA THR A 266 1.04 -12.03 -4.82
C THR A 266 -0.29 -12.79 -4.75
N LEU A 267 -0.63 -13.53 -5.81
CA LEU A 267 -1.89 -14.29 -5.89
C LEU A 267 -1.91 -15.50 -4.95
N ALA A 268 -0.76 -16.09 -4.64
CA ALA A 268 -0.63 -17.23 -3.72
C ALA A 268 -1.07 -16.89 -2.30
N LEU A 269 -0.92 -15.65 -1.86
CA LEU A 269 -1.37 -15.17 -0.54
C LEU A 269 -2.88 -15.08 -0.41
N LYS A 270 -3.62 -15.08 -1.52
CA LYS A 270 -5.08 -14.94 -1.56
C LYS A 270 -5.62 -13.80 -0.69
N PRO A 271 -5.06 -12.58 -0.78
CA PRO A 271 -5.61 -11.44 -0.07
C PRO A 271 -7.04 -11.19 -0.53
N ARG A 272 -7.81 -10.38 0.19
CA ARG A 272 -9.18 -10.04 -0.27
C ARG A 272 -9.17 -9.36 -1.63
N LYS A 273 -8.10 -8.60 -1.95
CA LYS A 273 -7.95 -7.94 -3.23
C LYS A 273 -6.48 -7.75 -3.61
N VAL A 274 -6.17 -7.94 -4.90
CA VAL A 274 -4.93 -7.48 -5.52
C VAL A 274 -5.27 -6.35 -6.49
N VAL A 275 -4.52 -5.26 -6.43
CA VAL A 275 -4.72 -4.06 -7.25
C VAL A 275 -3.44 -3.73 -8.00
N ILE A 276 -3.49 -3.72 -9.32
CA ILE A 276 -2.33 -3.52 -10.18
C ILE A 276 -2.53 -2.25 -11.02
N LYS A 277 -1.62 -1.30 -10.92
CA LYS A 277 -1.63 -0.08 -11.73
C LYS A 277 -1.04 -0.33 -13.09
N ARG A 278 -1.75 0.06 -14.14
CA ARG A 278 -1.33 -0.14 -15.54
C ARG A 278 -1.67 1.08 -16.40
N PRO A 279 -0.93 1.33 -17.48
CA PRO A 279 -1.38 2.24 -18.52
C PRO A 279 -2.71 1.76 -19.12
N VAL A 280 -3.64 2.68 -19.44
CA VAL A 280 -4.98 2.32 -19.98
C VAL A 280 -4.87 1.39 -21.21
N LYS A 281 -3.88 1.61 -22.08
CA LYS A 281 -3.66 0.83 -23.30
C LYS A 281 -2.57 -0.25 -23.15
N GLY A 282 -1.97 -0.40 -21.94
CA GLY A 282 -0.94 -1.42 -21.69
C GLY A 282 -1.53 -2.83 -21.62
N PRO A 283 -0.69 -3.87 -21.73
CA PRO A 283 -1.12 -5.25 -21.51
C PRO A 283 -1.52 -5.47 -20.05
N PHE A 284 -2.19 -6.57 -19.76
CA PHE A 284 -2.33 -7.04 -18.39
C PHE A 284 -0.97 -7.55 -17.86
N LEU A 285 -0.74 -7.45 -16.56
CA LEU A 285 0.46 -7.97 -15.93
C LEU A 285 0.54 -9.48 -16.19
N ALA A 286 1.69 -9.96 -16.67
CA ALA A 286 1.89 -11.37 -17.06
C ALA A 286 0.74 -11.94 -17.93
N GLY A 287 0.08 -11.10 -18.73
CA GLY A 287 -1.06 -11.52 -19.56
C GLY A 287 -2.33 -11.91 -18.78
N ARG A 288 -2.33 -11.86 -17.47
CA ARG A 288 -3.42 -12.35 -16.59
C ARG A 288 -4.61 -11.39 -16.57
N LYS A 289 -5.77 -11.88 -16.97
CA LYS A 289 -7.01 -11.08 -16.98
C LYS A 289 -7.53 -10.88 -15.56
N PRO A 290 -7.75 -9.61 -15.11
CA PRO A 290 -8.28 -9.29 -13.79
C PRO A 290 -9.79 -9.61 -13.68
N SER A 291 -10.32 -9.62 -12.45
CA SER A 291 -11.75 -9.72 -12.19
C SER A 291 -12.50 -8.52 -12.78
N TYR A 292 -11.94 -7.32 -12.63
CA TYR A 292 -12.42 -6.08 -13.25
C TYR A 292 -11.29 -5.04 -13.32
N SER A 293 -11.53 -3.95 -14.04
CA SER A 293 -10.60 -2.81 -14.09
C SER A 293 -11.32 -1.50 -13.85
N LEU A 294 -10.73 -0.62 -13.04
CA LEU A 294 -11.14 0.77 -12.88
C LEU A 294 -10.28 1.65 -13.79
N ARG A 295 -10.89 2.36 -14.73
CA ARG A 295 -10.19 3.13 -15.75
C ARG A 295 -10.25 4.62 -15.47
N GLY A 296 -9.07 5.28 -15.53
CA GLY A 296 -8.91 6.72 -15.58
C GLY A 296 -8.56 7.20 -16.99
N LYS A 297 -8.04 8.43 -17.10
CA LYS A 297 -7.64 9.01 -18.39
C LYS A 297 -6.35 8.39 -18.94
N ALA A 298 -5.33 8.22 -18.11
CA ALA A 298 -3.99 7.76 -18.48
C ALA A 298 -3.67 6.35 -17.93
N ILE A 299 -4.18 6.06 -16.76
CA ILE A 299 -3.94 4.80 -16.03
C ILE A 299 -5.26 4.07 -15.76
N ARG A 300 -5.14 2.77 -15.51
CA ARG A 300 -6.20 1.93 -14.97
C ARG A 300 -5.65 1.12 -13.80
N TYR A 301 -6.55 0.64 -12.95
CA TYR A 301 -6.24 -0.32 -11.90
C TYR A 301 -6.95 -1.64 -12.22
N ASP A 302 -6.16 -2.68 -12.45
CA ASP A 302 -6.63 -4.04 -12.69
C ASP A 302 -6.78 -4.72 -11.32
N CYS A 303 -7.99 -5.21 -11.01
CA CYS A 303 -8.34 -5.73 -9.70
C CYS A 303 -8.64 -7.23 -9.77
N PHE A 304 -7.98 -8.01 -8.93
CA PHE A 304 -8.30 -9.41 -8.65
C PHE A 304 -8.98 -9.47 -7.28
N VAL A 305 -10.14 -10.12 -7.19
CA VAL A 305 -10.93 -10.24 -5.95
C VAL A 305 -11.03 -11.71 -5.61
N PHE A 306 -10.77 -12.02 -4.35
CA PHE A 306 -10.90 -13.35 -3.80
C PHE A 306 -12.10 -13.37 -2.86
N ALA A 307 -12.83 -14.49 -2.87
CA ALA A 307 -13.86 -14.75 -1.87
C ALA A 307 -13.16 -14.91 -0.52
N GLY A 308 -13.48 -14.03 0.43
CA GLY A 308 -13.05 -14.12 1.82
C GLY A 308 -13.88 -15.13 2.59
#